data_0edea94faccd0feba1931a9e5627ec58
#
_entry.id   0edea94faccd0feba1931a9e5627ec58
#
_cell.length_a   1.000
_cell.length_b   1.000
_cell.length_c   1.000
_cell.angle_alpha   90.00
_cell.angle_beta   90.00
_cell.angle_gamma   90.00
#
_symmetry.space_group_name_H-M   'P 1'
#
loop_
_entity.id
_entity.type
_entity.pdbx_description
1 polymer ?
#
loop_
_entity_poly.entity_id
_entity_poly.type
_entity_poly.pdbx_seq_one_letter_code
_entity_poly.pdbx_strand_id
1 'polypeptide(L)'
;MNLIFDRSFSKSLNKLNDKEILSQIEQVIIEIETADSLSAITNVKKMQGFKTFYRIRIGDYRIGMELENSSTLRFYYCFAPQRHL
;
A
#
# COMPACT_ATOMS: atom_id res chain seq x y z
N MET A 1 9.21 8.55 -5.55
CA MET A 1 9.09 8.69 -4.08
C MET A 1 10.05 7.74 -3.38
N ASN A 2 10.49 8.10 -2.19
CA ASN A 2 11.27 7.20 -1.35
C ASN A 2 10.33 6.26 -0.61
N LEU A 3 10.64 4.96 -0.61
CA LEU A 3 9.79 3.95 0.00
C LEU A 3 10.48 3.32 1.20
N ILE A 4 9.73 3.15 2.28
CA ILE A 4 10.16 2.41 3.46
C ILE A 4 9.18 1.28 3.68
N PHE A 5 9.69 0.07 3.89
CA PHE A 5 8.85 -1.10 4.14
C PHE A 5 8.98 -1.49 5.60
N ASP A 6 7.89 -1.33 6.33
CA ASP A 6 7.85 -1.74 7.71
C ASP A 6 7.87 -3.26 7.80
N ARG A 7 8.39 -3.80 8.92
CA ARG A 7 8.44 -5.24 9.14
C ARG A 7 7.05 -5.87 9.05
N SER A 8 6.05 -5.17 9.56
CA SER A 8 4.66 -5.65 9.50
C SER A 8 4.16 -5.83 8.08
N PHE A 9 4.60 -4.96 7.16
CA PHE A 9 4.26 -5.10 5.75
C PHE A 9 4.88 -6.37 5.17
N SER A 10 6.18 -6.58 5.38
CA SER A 10 6.86 -7.78 4.90
C SER A 10 6.22 -9.05 5.45
N LYS A 11 5.88 -9.06 6.74
CA LYS A 11 5.19 -10.21 7.35
C LYS A 11 3.82 -10.44 6.73
N SER A 12 3.07 -9.39 6.44
CA SER A 12 1.75 -9.55 5.82
C SER A 12 1.85 -10.11 4.41
N LEU A 13 2.88 -9.72 3.65
CA LEU A 13 3.10 -10.29 2.32
C LEU A 13 3.47 -11.77 2.37
N ASN A 14 4.26 -12.18 3.36
CA ASN A 14 4.67 -13.57 3.51
C ASN A 14 3.50 -14.53 3.77
N LYS A 15 2.38 -13.99 4.22
CA LYS A 15 1.16 -14.79 4.46
C LYS A 15 0.30 -14.93 3.21
N LEU A 16 0.61 -14.20 2.15
CA LEU A 16 -0.15 -14.27 0.91
C LEU A 16 0.34 -15.44 0.05
N ASN A 17 -0.60 -16.30 -0.34
CA ASN A 17 -0.31 -17.42 -1.24
C ASN A 17 -0.76 -17.15 -2.68
N ASP A 18 -1.29 -15.97 -2.94
CA ASP A 18 -1.81 -15.60 -4.24
C ASP A 18 -0.71 -14.92 -5.06
N LYS A 19 -0.14 -15.66 -6.00
CA LYS A 19 0.96 -15.17 -6.83
C LYS A 19 0.55 -14.01 -7.73
N GLU A 20 -0.70 -14.00 -8.19
CA GLU A 20 -1.20 -12.93 -9.03
C GLU A 20 -1.29 -11.62 -8.25
N ILE A 21 -1.80 -11.67 -7.03
CA ILE A 21 -1.86 -10.50 -6.16
C ILE A 21 -0.46 -9.99 -5.82
N LEU A 22 0.47 -10.89 -5.51
CA LEU A 22 1.86 -10.50 -5.22
C LEU A 22 2.49 -9.79 -6.41
N SER A 23 2.23 -10.26 -7.63
CA SER A 23 2.72 -9.63 -8.85
C SER A 23 2.11 -8.23 -9.03
N GLN A 24 0.81 -8.07 -8.78
CA GLN A 24 0.14 -6.78 -8.86
C GLN A 24 0.67 -5.80 -7.82
N ILE A 25 0.94 -6.28 -6.61
CA ILE A 25 1.53 -5.46 -5.54
C ILE A 25 2.91 -4.95 -5.97
N GLU A 26 3.71 -5.84 -6.54
CA GLU A 26 5.04 -5.46 -7.04
C GLU A 26 4.96 -4.36 -8.10
N GLN A 27 4.03 -4.48 -9.05
CA GLN A 27 3.83 -3.46 -10.08
C GLN A 27 3.42 -2.11 -9.48
N VAL A 28 2.52 -2.14 -8.51
CA VAL A 28 2.08 -0.92 -7.82
C VAL A 28 3.22 -0.26 -7.06
N ILE A 29 4.07 -1.05 -6.40
CA ILE A 29 5.23 -0.53 -5.70
C ILE A 29 6.17 0.18 -6.68
N ILE A 30 6.41 -0.40 -7.85
CA ILE A 30 7.24 0.21 -8.89
C ILE A 30 6.64 1.53 -9.36
N GLU A 31 5.33 1.57 -9.59
CA GLU A 31 4.64 2.81 -10.00
C GLU A 31 4.80 3.90 -8.94
N ILE A 32 4.63 3.55 -7.67
CA ILE A 32 4.76 4.52 -6.58
C ILE A 32 6.20 5.03 -6.48
N GLU A 33 7.18 4.14 -6.62
CA GLU A 33 8.58 4.51 -6.56
C GLU A 33 8.95 5.51 -7.65
N THR A 34 8.41 5.34 -8.85
CA THR A 34 8.71 6.22 -9.98
C THR A 34 7.85 7.48 -10.02
N ALA A 35 6.79 7.55 -9.23
CA ALA A 35 5.90 8.71 -9.20
C ALA A 35 6.54 9.88 -8.47
N ASP A 36 6.22 11.10 -8.90
CA ASP A 36 6.71 12.31 -8.24
C ASP A 36 5.89 12.65 -6.99
N SER A 37 4.64 12.23 -6.96
CA SER A 37 3.75 12.51 -5.84
C SER A 37 2.70 11.41 -5.72
N LEU A 38 2.11 11.33 -4.54
CA LEU A 38 1.05 10.35 -4.26
C LEU A 38 -0.21 10.61 -5.10
N SER A 39 -0.46 11.87 -5.44
CA SER A 39 -1.63 12.24 -6.25
C SER A 39 -1.57 11.69 -7.67
N ALA A 40 -0.40 11.30 -8.14
CA ALA A 40 -0.23 10.70 -9.47
C ALA A 40 -0.64 9.22 -9.49
N ILE A 41 -0.91 8.61 -8.34
CA ILE A 41 -1.23 7.19 -8.23
C ILE A 41 -2.74 7.02 -8.16
N THR A 42 -3.27 6.10 -8.98
CA THR A 42 -4.70 5.77 -8.96
C THR A 42 -5.03 4.84 -7.79
N ASN A 43 -6.31 4.82 -7.39
CA ASN A 43 -6.83 3.95 -6.35
C ASN A 43 -6.27 4.20 -4.95
N VAL A 44 -5.64 5.36 -4.74
CA VAL A 44 -5.17 5.78 -3.43
C VAL A 44 -6.25 6.63 -2.77
N LYS A 45 -6.58 6.31 -1.52
CA LYS A 45 -7.53 7.08 -0.73
C LYS A 45 -6.93 7.44 0.61
N LYS A 46 -7.14 8.69 1.02
CA LYS A 46 -6.78 9.14 2.35
C LYS A 46 -7.73 8.49 3.37
N MET A 47 -7.17 8.00 4.46
CA MET A 47 -7.98 7.39 5.52
C MET A 47 -8.63 8.47 6.37
N GLN A 48 -9.93 8.33 6.65
CA GLN A 48 -10.66 9.27 7.47
C GLN A 48 -10.13 9.30 8.90
N GLY A 49 -10.05 10.52 9.46
CA GLY A 49 -9.54 10.69 10.82
C GLY A 49 -8.03 10.74 10.95
N PHE A 50 -7.29 10.56 9.85
CA PHE A 50 -5.84 10.57 9.84
C PHE A 50 -5.33 11.50 8.76
N LYS A 51 -4.36 12.34 9.11
CA LYS A 51 -3.82 13.35 8.17
C LYS A 51 -2.84 12.77 7.17
N THR A 52 -2.11 11.72 7.57
CA THR A 52 -0.97 11.21 6.81
C THR A 52 -1.14 9.75 6.37
N PHE A 53 -2.24 9.11 6.75
CA PHE A 53 -2.46 7.70 6.40
C PHE A 53 -3.32 7.57 5.17
N TYR A 54 -2.88 6.67 4.29
CA TYR A 54 -3.51 6.39 3.00
C TYR A 54 -3.64 4.89 2.82
N ARG A 55 -4.55 4.50 1.97
CA ARG A 55 -4.64 3.10 1.54
C ARG A 55 -4.75 3.04 0.03
N ILE A 56 -4.21 1.98 -0.55
CA ILE A 56 -4.35 1.70 -1.96
C ILE A 56 -5.04 0.35 -2.14
N ARG A 57 -5.96 0.29 -3.08
CA ARG A 57 -6.70 -0.91 -3.39
C ARG A 57 -6.01 -1.69 -4.51
N ILE A 58 -5.80 -2.99 -4.29
CA ILE A 58 -5.25 -3.91 -5.30
C ILE A 58 -6.12 -5.16 -5.27
N GLY A 59 -7.05 -5.28 -6.21
CA GLY A 59 -8.02 -6.36 -6.20
C GLY A 59 -8.84 -6.35 -4.91
N ASP A 60 -8.88 -7.47 -4.21
CA ASP A 60 -9.57 -7.59 -2.92
C ASP A 60 -8.69 -7.14 -1.74
N TYR A 61 -7.46 -6.76 -2.01
CA TYR A 61 -6.51 -6.40 -0.96
C TYR A 61 -6.37 -4.90 -0.83
N ARG A 62 -5.92 -4.48 0.35
CA ARG A 62 -5.64 -3.09 0.67
C ARG A 62 -4.24 -2.98 1.26
N ILE A 63 -3.50 -1.97 0.88
CA ILE A 63 -2.21 -1.66 1.48
C ILE A 63 -2.35 -0.37 2.28
N GLY A 64 -1.99 -0.42 3.56
CA GLY A 64 -1.95 0.73 4.44
C GLY A 64 -0.58 1.38 4.42
N MET A 65 -0.56 2.70 4.23
CA MET A 65 0.67 3.47 4.06
C MET A 65 0.60 4.76 4.85
N GLU A 66 1.76 5.29 5.20
CA GLU A 66 1.87 6.62 5.79
C GLU A 66 2.81 7.49 4.98
N LEU A 67 2.35 8.70 4.65
CA LEU A 67 3.19 9.72 4.02
C LEU A 67 3.94 10.44 5.13
N GLU A 68 5.22 10.12 5.30
CA GLU A 68 6.03 10.68 6.40
C GLU A 68 6.48 12.11 6.11
N ASN A 69 6.70 12.41 4.84
CA ASN A 69 6.97 13.77 4.35
C ASN A 69 6.58 13.80 2.88
N SER A 70 6.79 14.92 2.20
CA SER A 70 6.33 15.10 0.82
C SER A 70 6.91 14.09 -0.18
N SER A 71 7.99 13.40 0.18
CA SER A 71 8.70 12.50 -0.74
C SER A 71 8.90 11.08 -0.22
N THR A 72 8.44 10.77 1.00
CA THR A 72 8.69 9.47 1.65
C THR A 72 7.39 8.81 2.09
N LEU A 73 7.20 7.57 1.63
CA LEU A 73 6.02 6.77 1.91
C LEU A 73 6.44 5.50 2.63
N ARG A 74 5.83 5.23 3.79
CA ARG A 74 6.07 4.02 4.57
C ARG A 74 4.92 3.06 4.40
N PHE A 75 5.23 1.82 4.04
CA PHE A 75 4.25 0.74 3.88
C PHE A 75 4.15 -0.03 5.17
N TYR A 76 2.95 -0.13 5.73
CA TYR A 76 2.74 -0.78 7.02
C TYR A 76 2.21 -2.20 6.93
N TYR A 77 1.20 -2.46 6.09
CA TYR A 77 0.61 -3.78 6.02
C TYR A 77 -0.24 -3.94 4.76
N CYS A 78 -0.41 -5.21 4.38
CA CYS A 78 -1.32 -5.60 3.32
C CYS A 78 -2.39 -6.52 3.92
N PHE A 79 -3.65 -6.28 3.63
CA PHE A 79 -4.75 -7.05 4.22
C PHE A 79 -5.90 -7.17 3.24
N ALA A 80 -6.68 -8.23 3.41
CA ALA A 80 -7.95 -8.40 2.73
C ALA A 80 -9.07 -7.97 3.67
N PRO A 81 -10.10 -7.27 3.18
CA PRO A 81 -11.24 -6.92 4.02
C PRO A 81 -11.91 -8.19 4.54
N GLN A 82 -12.31 -8.17 5.81
CA GLN A 82 -13.08 -9.27 6.35
C GLN A 82 -14.47 -9.29 5.71
N ARG A 83 -14.88 -10.47 5.30
CA ARG A 83 -16.21 -10.67 4.77
C ARG A 83 -17.08 -11.26 5.86
N HIS A 84 -18.14 -10.54 6.18
CA HIS A 84 -19.17 -11.09 7.08
C HIS A 84 -20.13 -11.92 6.26
N LEU A 85 -20.22 -13.15 6.63
CA LEU A 85 -21.17 -14.05 6.01
C LEU A 85 -22.47 -14.05 6.79
#